data_b0bb01cafdcd469e041e988708bec4c9
#
_entry.id   b0bb01cafdcd469e041e988708bec4c9
#
_cell.length_a   1.000
_cell.length_b   1.000
_cell.length_c   1.000
_cell.angle_alpha   90.00
_cell.angle_beta   90.00
_cell.angle_gamma   90.00
#
_symmetry.space_group_name_H-M   'P 1'
#
loop_
_entity.id
_entity.type
_entity.pdbx_description
1 polymer ?
#
loop_
_entity_poly.entity_id
_entity_poly.type
_entity_poly.pdbx_seq_one_letter_code
_entity_poly.pdbx_strand_id
1 'polypeptide(L)'
;DVYKRQALLAEAKELAAKVKEAEVSQREAEAKVEELQRLLPNLVEEGAPAGGEDDYIVLEKVGTVPEFSFPVRDHLELAEMCDILDMQRGVKVSGSRFYFLKGAGALLEMALTQLAVKKAVEHGFTMMIPPVLVLPEIMQGTGFNVQHDDEIYHLRTDDLYLVGTSEVALAGYHKDEIIDLSNGPIRYSGYSSCFRREAGSYGKDTRGIIRVHQFNKAEMFSYCRPEDAAEEHQRFLAWEEEMLSKVELPYRVIDTAAGDLG
;
A
#
# COMPACT_ATOMS: atom_id res chain seq x y z
N ASP A 1 20.09 -64.27 -8.82
CA ASP A 1 19.80 -64.44 -10.22
C ASP A 1 20.03 -63.14 -10.96
N VAL A 2 21.01 -63.14 -11.87
CA VAL A 2 21.47 -61.96 -12.59
C VAL A 2 20.34 -61.36 -13.45
N TYR A 3 19.48 -62.19 -14.02
CA TYR A 3 18.36 -61.76 -14.86
C TYR A 3 17.28 -60.98 -14.05
N LYS A 4 16.98 -61.43 -12.82
CA LYS A 4 16.07 -60.68 -11.93
C LYS A 4 16.64 -59.33 -11.57
N ARG A 5 17.93 -59.24 -11.29
CA ARG A 5 18.61 -57.97 -10.99
C ARG A 5 18.58 -57.03 -12.19
N GLN A 6 18.79 -57.52 -13.40
CA GLN A 6 18.75 -56.69 -14.64
C GLN A 6 17.31 -56.19 -14.89
N ALA A 7 16.31 -57.02 -14.72
CA ALA A 7 14.91 -56.61 -14.87
C ALA A 7 14.52 -55.51 -13.86
N LEU A 8 14.89 -55.66 -12.57
CA LEU A 8 14.64 -54.64 -11.55
C LEU A 8 15.40 -53.33 -11.83
N LEU A 9 16.62 -53.40 -12.35
CA LEU A 9 17.37 -52.19 -12.73
C LEU A 9 16.74 -51.46 -13.93
N ALA A 10 16.18 -52.21 -14.88
CA ALA A 10 15.47 -51.65 -16.01
C ALA A 10 14.18 -50.95 -15.59
N GLU A 11 13.41 -51.63 -14.72
CA GLU A 11 12.19 -51.09 -14.13
C GLU A 11 12.47 -49.85 -13.27
N ALA A 12 13.49 -49.87 -12.44
CA ALA A 12 13.90 -48.74 -11.63
C ALA A 12 14.30 -47.53 -12.49
N LYS A 13 14.99 -47.78 -13.60
CA LYS A 13 15.35 -46.70 -14.56
C LYS A 13 14.15 -46.13 -15.27
N GLU A 14 13.18 -46.96 -15.66
CA GLU A 14 11.92 -46.50 -16.25
C GLU A 14 11.09 -45.70 -15.26
N LEU A 15 10.96 -46.17 -13.99
CA LEU A 15 10.28 -45.44 -12.95
C LEU A 15 10.95 -44.12 -12.62
N ALA A 16 12.28 -44.06 -12.56
CA ALA A 16 13.01 -42.80 -12.34
C ALA A 16 12.79 -41.80 -13.48
N ALA A 17 12.66 -42.26 -14.72
CA ALA A 17 12.33 -41.39 -15.84
C ALA A 17 10.91 -40.86 -15.75
N LYS A 18 9.93 -41.68 -15.38
CA LYS A 18 8.53 -41.29 -15.17
C LYS A 18 8.39 -40.30 -14.00
N VAL A 19 9.13 -40.52 -12.90
CA VAL A 19 9.14 -39.59 -11.76
C VAL A 19 9.67 -38.23 -12.21
N LYS A 20 10.79 -38.20 -12.94
CA LYS A 20 11.36 -36.95 -13.42
C LYS A 20 10.43 -36.20 -14.37
N GLU A 21 9.72 -36.91 -15.24
CA GLU A 21 8.72 -36.31 -16.15
C GLU A 21 7.52 -35.77 -15.35
N ALA A 22 7.03 -36.53 -14.38
CA ALA A 22 5.95 -36.08 -13.50
C ALA A 22 6.32 -34.85 -12.66
N GLU A 23 7.55 -34.79 -12.13
CA GLU A 23 8.07 -33.61 -11.40
C GLU A 23 8.18 -32.36 -12.29
N VAL A 24 8.51 -32.51 -13.57
CA VAL A 24 8.50 -31.40 -14.53
C VAL A 24 7.08 -30.92 -14.75
N SER A 25 6.16 -31.85 -15.07
CA SER A 25 4.75 -31.51 -15.30
C SER A 25 4.09 -30.88 -14.06
N GLN A 26 4.43 -31.35 -12.87
CA GLN A 26 3.96 -30.79 -11.62
C GLN A 26 4.41 -29.33 -11.47
N ARG A 27 5.70 -29.04 -11.67
CA ARG A 27 6.25 -27.69 -11.57
C ARG A 27 5.61 -26.72 -12.58
N GLU A 28 5.38 -27.21 -13.81
CA GLU A 28 4.70 -26.40 -14.84
C GLU A 28 3.24 -26.09 -14.45
N ALA A 29 2.53 -27.08 -13.89
CA ALA A 29 1.17 -26.90 -13.42
C ALA A 29 1.11 -25.97 -12.20
N GLU A 30 2.01 -26.12 -11.23
CA GLU A 30 2.12 -25.24 -10.06
C GLU A 30 2.41 -23.80 -10.47
N ALA A 31 3.37 -23.57 -11.37
CA ALA A 31 3.66 -22.24 -11.90
C ALA A 31 2.46 -21.61 -12.62
N LYS A 32 1.67 -22.42 -13.35
CA LYS A 32 0.47 -21.93 -14.01
C LYS A 32 -0.66 -21.60 -13.04
N VAL A 33 -0.81 -22.39 -11.98
CA VAL A 33 -1.76 -22.09 -10.91
C VAL A 33 -1.40 -20.77 -10.24
N GLU A 34 -0.13 -20.57 -9.89
CA GLU A 34 0.35 -19.34 -9.28
C GLU A 34 0.13 -18.11 -10.18
N GLU A 35 0.45 -18.23 -11.48
CA GLU A 35 0.18 -17.18 -12.47
C GLU A 35 -1.31 -16.80 -12.50
N LEU A 36 -2.20 -17.81 -12.53
CA LEU A 36 -3.64 -17.58 -12.60
C LEU A 36 -4.21 -17.02 -11.30
N GLN A 37 -3.72 -17.47 -10.14
CA GLN A 37 -4.13 -16.95 -8.84
C GLN A 37 -3.82 -15.46 -8.69
N ARG A 38 -2.68 -15.00 -9.22
CA ARG A 38 -2.29 -13.59 -9.20
C ARG A 38 -3.19 -12.68 -10.05
N LEU A 39 -3.95 -13.25 -10.98
CA LEU A 39 -4.92 -12.51 -11.81
C LEU A 39 -6.29 -12.35 -11.13
N LEU A 40 -6.53 -13.08 -10.05
CA LEU A 40 -7.78 -12.94 -9.30
C LEU A 40 -7.74 -11.64 -8.49
N PRO A 41 -8.75 -10.76 -8.67
CA PRO A 41 -8.85 -9.56 -7.85
C PRO A 41 -9.12 -9.93 -6.40
N ASN A 42 -8.83 -9.00 -5.49
CA ASN A 42 -9.19 -9.15 -4.10
C ASN A 42 -10.71 -9.29 -3.93
N LEU A 43 -11.14 -10.06 -2.94
CA LEU A 43 -12.56 -10.25 -2.66
C LEU A 43 -13.13 -8.98 -2.02
N VAL A 44 -14.24 -8.52 -2.58
CA VAL A 44 -14.97 -7.39 -2.05
C VAL A 44 -15.94 -7.86 -0.96
N GLU A 45 -15.99 -7.14 0.16
CA GLU A 45 -16.91 -7.41 1.28
C GLU A 45 -18.36 -7.31 0.80
N GLU A 46 -19.24 -8.17 1.32
CA GLU A 46 -20.68 -8.11 1.04
C GLU A 46 -21.26 -6.79 1.58
N GLY A 47 -21.93 -6.05 0.71
CA GLY A 47 -22.53 -4.75 1.03
C GLY A 47 -21.77 -3.55 0.52
N ALA A 48 -20.54 -3.70 0.01
CA ALA A 48 -19.85 -2.61 -0.66
C ALA A 48 -20.68 -2.04 -1.82
N PRO A 49 -20.79 -0.71 -1.99
CA PRO A 49 -21.56 -0.09 -3.08
C PRO A 49 -21.06 -0.58 -4.44
N ALA A 50 -21.97 -0.83 -5.36
CA ALA A 50 -21.59 -1.15 -6.73
C ALA A 50 -21.22 0.12 -7.50
N GLY A 51 -20.16 0.07 -8.32
CA GLY A 51 -19.75 1.20 -9.16
C GLY A 51 -18.27 1.50 -9.09
N GLY A 52 -17.86 2.69 -9.51
CA GLY A 52 -16.48 3.19 -9.52
C GLY A 52 -16.28 4.36 -8.55
N GLU A 53 -15.22 5.15 -8.78
CA GLU A 53 -14.73 6.24 -7.90
C GLU A 53 -15.83 7.21 -7.41
N ASP A 54 -16.84 7.52 -8.24
CA ASP A 54 -17.90 8.48 -7.92
C ASP A 54 -19.15 7.85 -7.25
N ASP A 55 -19.20 6.51 -7.15
CA ASP A 55 -20.38 5.78 -6.66
C ASP A 55 -20.32 5.43 -5.17
N TYR A 56 -19.43 6.08 -4.40
CA TYR A 56 -19.32 5.92 -2.96
C TYR A 56 -20.57 6.37 -2.20
N ILE A 57 -20.83 5.78 -1.05
CA ILE A 57 -21.92 6.20 -0.15
C ILE A 57 -21.35 7.01 1.01
N VAL A 58 -21.93 8.19 1.29
CA VAL A 58 -21.57 8.97 2.48
C VAL A 58 -22.29 8.40 3.68
N LEU A 59 -21.53 7.80 4.60
CA LEU A 59 -22.04 7.24 5.85
C LEU A 59 -22.24 8.32 6.92
N GLU A 60 -21.28 9.25 7.04
CA GLU A 60 -21.29 10.30 8.04
C GLU A 60 -20.63 11.58 7.54
N LYS A 61 -21.06 12.72 8.09
CA LYS A 61 -20.43 14.04 7.93
C LYS A 61 -20.11 14.60 9.30
N VAL A 62 -18.85 14.86 9.57
CA VAL A 62 -18.36 15.34 10.86
C VAL A 62 -17.83 16.76 10.72
N GLY A 63 -18.24 17.64 11.65
CA GLY A 63 -17.87 19.04 11.64
C GLY A 63 -18.69 19.88 10.67
N THR A 64 -18.36 21.15 10.59
CA THR A 64 -19.01 22.12 9.70
C THR A 64 -17.97 22.75 8.80
N VAL A 65 -18.17 22.66 7.49
CA VAL A 65 -17.32 23.35 6.52
C VAL A 65 -17.49 24.85 6.71
N PRO A 66 -16.43 25.61 6.98
CA PRO A 66 -16.53 27.05 7.21
C PRO A 66 -16.95 27.79 5.94
N GLU A 67 -17.85 28.75 6.09
CA GLU A 67 -18.18 29.70 5.04
C GLU A 67 -17.33 30.98 5.20
N PHE A 68 -16.65 31.39 4.13
CA PHE A 68 -15.81 32.57 4.13
C PHE A 68 -16.47 33.72 3.39
N SER A 69 -16.39 34.92 3.93
CA SER A 69 -16.89 36.14 3.31
C SER A 69 -15.92 36.74 2.24
N PHE A 70 -14.82 36.05 1.97
CA PHE A 70 -13.78 36.44 1.02
C PHE A 70 -13.49 35.29 0.03
N PRO A 71 -12.89 35.57 -1.15
CA PRO A 71 -12.51 34.52 -2.07
C PRO A 71 -11.48 33.55 -1.45
N VAL A 72 -11.83 32.28 -1.44
CA VAL A 72 -10.97 31.20 -0.92
C VAL A 72 -9.82 30.95 -1.90
N ARG A 73 -8.61 30.85 -1.38
CA ARG A 73 -7.41 30.52 -2.15
C ARG A 73 -7.10 29.02 -2.01
N ASP A 74 -6.53 28.44 -3.06
CA ASP A 74 -6.10 27.05 -3.01
C ASP A 74 -4.80 26.89 -2.19
N HIS A 75 -4.41 25.63 -1.96
CA HIS A 75 -3.24 25.28 -1.16
C HIS A 75 -1.93 25.82 -1.76
N LEU A 76 -1.82 25.87 -3.10
CA LEU A 76 -0.63 26.38 -3.78
C LEU A 76 -0.48 27.90 -3.60
N GLU A 77 -1.56 28.65 -3.81
CA GLU A 77 -1.57 30.09 -3.61
C GLU A 77 -1.22 30.46 -2.16
N LEU A 78 -1.80 29.74 -1.19
CA LEU A 78 -1.48 29.95 0.23
C LEU A 78 -0.03 29.59 0.54
N ALA A 79 0.47 28.49 0.00
CA ALA A 79 1.85 28.06 0.21
C ALA A 79 2.87 29.01 -0.41
N GLU A 80 2.59 29.58 -1.58
CA GLU A 80 3.41 30.60 -2.21
C GLU A 80 3.42 31.90 -1.41
N MET A 81 2.25 32.36 -0.93
CA MET A 81 2.14 33.55 -0.08
C MET A 81 2.92 33.42 1.23
N CYS A 82 2.92 32.25 1.82
CA CYS A 82 3.63 31.94 3.08
C CYS A 82 5.09 31.54 2.86
N ASP A 83 5.53 31.42 1.62
CA ASP A 83 6.87 30.97 1.23
C ASP A 83 7.27 29.60 1.82
N ILE A 84 6.32 28.66 1.90
CA ILE A 84 6.50 27.32 2.51
C ILE A 84 6.63 26.18 1.50
N LEU A 85 6.46 26.48 0.20
CA LEU A 85 6.52 25.51 -0.90
C LEU A 85 7.31 26.10 -2.07
N ASP A 86 8.14 25.27 -2.72
CA ASP A 86 8.88 25.66 -3.93
C ASP A 86 8.70 24.60 -5.03
N MET A 87 7.73 24.83 -5.91
CA MET A 87 7.45 23.97 -7.06
C MET A 87 8.49 24.15 -8.17
N GLN A 88 8.96 25.39 -8.39
CA GLN A 88 9.87 25.68 -9.50
C GLN A 88 11.21 24.97 -9.33
N ARG A 89 11.76 24.99 -8.12
CA ARG A 89 13.00 24.26 -7.81
C ARG A 89 12.78 22.75 -7.77
N GLY A 90 11.61 22.29 -7.36
CA GLY A 90 11.23 20.87 -7.46
C GLY A 90 11.29 20.37 -8.90
N VAL A 91 10.65 21.11 -9.81
CA VAL A 91 10.68 20.81 -11.26
C VAL A 91 12.10 20.88 -11.82
N LYS A 92 12.88 21.88 -11.41
CA LYS A 92 14.28 22.03 -11.86
C LYS A 92 15.17 20.86 -11.46
N VAL A 93 14.96 20.28 -10.27
CA VAL A 93 15.81 19.22 -9.72
C VAL A 93 15.35 17.82 -10.16
N SER A 94 14.05 17.58 -10.17
CA SER A 94 13.51 16.23 -10.31
C SER A 94 12.43 16.08 -11.39
N GLY A 95 12.00 17.16 -12.02
CA GLY A 95 10.93 17.14 -13.02
C GLY A 95 9.56 17.50 -12.44
N SER A 96 8.53 17.32 -13.26
CA SER A 96 7.15 17.62 -12.87
C SER A 96 6.71 16.82 -11.65
N ARG A 97 5.76 17.35 -10.86
CA ARG A 97 5.20 16.70 -9.66
C ARG A 97 6.20 16.42 -8.55
N PHE A 98 7.34 17.11 -8.53
CA PHE A 98 8.27 17.20 -7.41
C PHE A 98 8.27 18.61 -6.85
N TYR A 99 8.51 18.73 -5.57
CA TYR A 99 8.48 19.99 -4.83
C TYR A 99 9.47 20.00 -3.68
N PHE A 100 9.74 21.17 -3.15
CA PHE A 100 10.40 21.35 -1.87
C PHE A 100 9.44 21.98 -0.88
N LEU A 101 9.23 21.34 0.26
CA LEU A 101 8.72 22.02 1.44
C LEU A 101 9.86 22.77 2.12
N LYS A 102 9.60 23.98 2.59
CA LYS A 102 10.61 24.77 3.28
C LYS A 102 10.03 25.53 4.47
N GLY A 103 10.91 25.86 5.42
CA GLY A 103 10.52 26.63 6.61
C GLY A 103 9.38 25.98 7.36
N ALA A 104 8.31 26.76 7.61
CA ALA A 104 7.14 26.30 8.35
C ALA A 104 6.41 25.14 7.67
N GLY A 105 6.43 25.03 6.33
CA GLY A 105 5.81 23.92 5.62
C GLY A 105 6.48 22.57 5.92
N ALA A 106 7.80 22.54 5.92
CA ALA A 106 8.55 21.33 6.29
C ALA A 106 8.33 20.96 7.76
N LEU A 107 8.28 21.92 8.66
CA LEU A 107 7.98 21.69 10.08
C LEU A 107 6.54 21.20 10.29
N LEU A 108 5.58 21.71 9.52
CA LEU A 108 4.18 21.26 9.58
C LEU A 108 4.03 19.80 9.14
N GLU A 109 4.67 19.39 8.07
CA GLU A 109 4.69 17.98 7.63
C GLU A 109 5.24 17.07 8.74
N MET A 110 6.38 17.45 9.33
CA MET A 110 6.97 16.68 10.43
C MET A 110 6.03 16.61 11.63
N ALA A 111 5.37 17.73 11.99
CA ALA A 111 4.45 17.78 13.12
C ALA A 111 3.21 16.92 12.91
N LEU A 112 2.61 16.95 11.71
CA LEU A 112 1.46 16.11 11.35
C LEU A 112 1.82 14.63 11.36
N THR A 113 2.97 14.28 10.79
CA THR A 113 3.47 12.90 10.81
C THR A 113 3.73 12.42 12.24
N GLN A 114 4.37 13.26 13.07
CA GLN A 114 4.61 12.94 14.48
C GLN A 114 3.30 12.76 15.26
N LEU A 115 2.30 13.58 14.98
CA LEU A 115 0.97 13.46 15.60
C LEU A 115 0.33 12.12 15.25
N ALA A 116 0.32 11.73 13.95
CA ALA A 116 -0.24 10.47 13.49
C ALA A 116 0.45 9.26 14.14
N VAL A 117 1.79 9.22 14.07
CA VAL A 117 2.59 8.13 14.66
C VAL A 117 2.38 8.05 16.18
N LYS A 118 2.38 9.19 16.89
CA LYS A 118 2.15 9.23 18.33
C LYS A 118 0.78 8.66 18.69
N LYS A 119 -0.26 9.00 17.93
CA LYS A 119 -1.61 8.47 18.11
C LYS A 119 -1.64 6.96 17.90
N ALA A 120 -1.02 6.44 16.85
CA ALA A 120 -0.92 5.00 16.64
C ALA A 120 -0.22 4.30 17.82
N VAL A 121 0.90 4.84 18.32
CA VAL A 121 1.61 4.30 19.48
C VAL A 121 0.73 4.32 20.76
N GLU A 122 -0.05 5.37 20.99
CA GLU A 122 -1.01 5.44 22.10
C GLU A 122 -2.09 4.33 22.03
N HIS A 123 -2.41 3.86 20.80
CA HIS A 123 -3.32 2.74 20.55
C HIS A 123 -2.63 1.37 20.46
N GLY A 124 -1.37 1.27 20.90
CA GLY A 124 -0.63 0.01 21.02
C GLY A 124 0.08 -0.43 19.75
N PHE A 125 0.26 0.44 18.77
CA PHE A 125 1.08 0.14 17.59
C PHE A 125 2.57 0.22 17.91
N THR A 126 3.35 -0.70 17.36
CA THR A 126 4.81 -0.58 17.33
C THR A 126 5.22 0.30 16.17
N MET A 127 5.89 1.42 16.44
CA MET A 127 6.42 2.28 15.39
C MET A 127 7.54 1.59 14.62
N MET A 128 7.49 1.69 13.29
CA MET A 128 8.50 1.13 12.37
C MET A 128 8.91 2.15 11.31
N ILE A 129 10.20 2.14 10.97
CA ILE A 129 10.74 2.83 9.78
C ILE A 129 11.21 1.73 8.83
N PRO A 130 10.35 1.28 7.92
CA PRO A 130 10.67 0.18 7.01
C PRO A 130 11.58 0.64 5.86
N PRO A 131 12.27 -0.31 5.18
CA PRO A 131 12.95 -0.01 3.93
C PRO A 131 11.94 0.42 2.85
N VAL A 132 12.36 1.35 2.01
CA VAL A 132 11.55 1.83 0.87
C VAL A 132 11.87 1.07 -0.43
N LEU A 133 12.88 0.22 -0.42
CA LEU A 133 13.23 -0.68 -1.51
C LEU A 133 12.89 -2.11 -1.09
N VAL A 134 12.14 -2.80 -1.93
CA VAL A 134 11.68 -4.17 -1.66
C VAL A 134 12.00 -5.10 -2.82
N LEU A 135 12.10 -6.39 -2.51
CA LEU A 135 12.31 -7.44 -3.49
C LEU A 135 11.07 -7.62 -4.40
N PRO A 136 11.23 -8.09 -5.64
CA PRO A 136 10.12 -8.34 -6.56
C PRO A 136 9.03 -9.23 -5.97
N GLU A 137 9.42 -10.28 -5.27
CA GLU A 137 8.47 -11.22 -4.64
C GLU A 137 7.60 -10.59 -3.54
N ILE A 138 8.11 -9.58 -2.82
CA ILE A 138 7.34 -8.85 -1.82
C ILE A 138 6.33 -7.93 -2.51
N MET A 139 6.76 -7.22 -3.55
CA MET A 139 5.88 -6.37 -4.35
C MET A 139 4.74 -7.19 -4.98
N GLN A 140 5.07 -8.34 -5.58
CA GLN A 140 4.10 -9.24 -6.19
C GLN A 140 3.14 -9.84 -5.15
N GLY A 141 3.66 -10.23 -3.98
CA GLY A 141 2.86 -10.81 -2.91
C GLY A 141 1.81 -9.87 -2.32
N THR A 142 1.99 -8.56 -2.52
CA THR A 142 1.04 -7.51 -2.10
C THR A 142 0.13 -7.02 -3.24
N GLY A 143 0.16 -7.67 -4.40
CA GLY A 143 -0.73 -7.39 -5.53
C GLY A 143 -0.32 -6.21 -6.44
N PHE A 144 0.69 -5.43 -6.06
CA PHE A 144 1.04 -4.20 -6.79
C PHE A 144 1.65 -4.42 -8.18
N ASN A 145 2.28 -5.56 -8.44
CA ASN A 145 3.04 -5.77 -9.69
C ASN A 145 2.19 -6.26 -10.87
N VAL A 146 1.02 -6.83 -10.62
CA VAL A 146 0.23 -7.52 -11.66
C VAL A 146 -0.69 -6.57 -12.41
N GLN A 147 -1.19 -5.54 -11.73
CA GLN A 147 -2.17 -4.60 -12.30
C GLN A 147 -1.64 -3.19 -12.48
N HIS A 148 -0.49 -2.85 -11.87
CA HIS A 148 0.01 -1.47 -11.75
C HIS A 148 1.53 -1.34 -12.00
N ASP A 149 2.13 -2.17 -12.87
CA ASP A 149 3.57 -2.14 -13.15
C ASP A 149 4.03 -0.78 -13.72
N ASP A 150 3.18 -0.08 -14.45
CA ASP A 150 3.43 1.27 -14.96
C ASP A 150 3.37 2.37 -13.89
N GLU A 151 2.76 2.11 -12.72
CA GLU A 151 2.69 3.03 -11.59
C GLU A 151 3.89 2.92 -10.63
N ILE A 152 4.75 1.90 -10.79
CA ILE A 152 5.81 1.55 -9.84
C ILE A 152 7.18 1.93 -10.40
N TYR A 153 8.07 2.44 -9.54
CA TYR A 153 9.48 2.66 -9.87
C TYR A 153 10.29 1.38 -9.68
N HIS A 154 10.85 0.85 -10.76
CA HIS A 154 11.72 -0.33 -10.75
C HIS A 154 13.18 0.05 -10.98
N LEU A 155 14.06 -0.32 -10.06
CA LEU A 155 15.51 -0.20 -10.17
C LEU A 155 16.07 -1.45 -10.86
N ARG A 156 16.12 -1.44 -12.17
CA ARG A 156 16.43 -2.63 -12.99
C ARG A 156 17.81 -3.24 -12.71
N THR A 157 18.80 -2.43 -12.33
CA THR A 157 20.18 -2.92 -12.08
C THR A 157 20.24 -3.76 -10.81
N ASP A 158 19.48 -3.38 -9.79
CA ASP A 158 19.49 -4.01 -8.47
C ASP A 158 18.33 -5.00 -8.31
N ASP A 159 17.41 -5.01 -9.28
CA ASP A 159 16.13 -5.73 -9.25
C ASP A 159 15.35 -5.47 -7.96
N LEU A 160 15.16 -4.18 -7.65
CA LEU A 160 14.42 -3.70 -6.50
C LEU A 160 13.33 -2.70 -6.92
N TYR A 161 12.26 -2.64 -6.17
CA TYR A 161 11.15 -1.73 -6.38
C TYR A 161 11.06 -0.69 -5.28
N LEU A 162 10.79 0.57 -5.64
CA LEU A 162 10.40 1.61 -4.68
C LEU A 162 8.94 1.42 -4.30
N VAL A 163 8.67 1.43 -2.99
CA VAL A 163 7.31 1.25 -2.47
C VAL A 163 6.43 2.47 -2.71
N GLY A 164 5.19 2.26 -3.13
CA GLY A 164 4.13 3.29 -3.16
C GLY A 164 3.42 3.47 -1.82
N THR A 165 3.71 2.59 -0.87
CA THR A 165 3.18 2.57 0.50
C THR A 165 4.06 1.67 1.37
N SER A 166 4.24 2.01 2.65
CA SER A 166 4.96 1.16 3.60
C SER A 166 4.24 -0.16 3.88
N GLU A 167 2.96 -0.26 3.54
CA GLU A 167 2.17 -1.50 3.58
C GLU A 167 2.90 -2.67 2.92
N VAL A 168 3.52 -2.46 1.76
CA VAL A 168 4.26 -3.50 1.03
C VAL A 168 5.38 -4.11 1.89
N ALA A 169 6.19 -3.25 2.52
CA ALA A 169 7.28 -3.71 3.39
C ALA A 169 6.75 -4.34 4.69
N LEU A 170 5.66 -3.78 5.25
CA LEU A 170 5.03 -4.30 6.47
C LEU A 170 4.35 -5.65 6.22
N ALA A 171 3.67 -5.84 5.09
CA ALA A 171 3.07 -7.13 4.72
C ALA A 171 4.14 -8.21 4.48
N GLY A 172 5.30 -7.83 3.96
CA GLY A 172 6.43 -8.74 3.79
C GLY A 172 7.23 -9.03 5.07
N TYR A 173 6.98 -8.28 6.16
CA TYR A 173 7.80 -8.35 7.37
C TYR A 173 7.80 -9.74 8.04
N HIS A 174 6.67 -10.42 8.03
CA HIS A 174 6.51 -11.78 8.56
C HIS A 174 6.41 -12.85 7.45
N LYS A 175 6.93 -12.57 6.26
CA LYS A 175 6.95 -13.56 5.19
C LYS A 175 7.62 -14.86 5.66
N ASP A 176 6.99 -16.00 5.33
CA ASP A 176 7.46 -17.35 5.68
C ASP A 176 7.56 -17.61 7.21
N GLU A 177 6.88 -16.81 8.04
CA GLU A 177 6.79 -16.99 9.49
C GLU A 177 5.40 -17.45 9.92
N ILE A 178 5.36 -18.24 10.98
CA ILE A 178 4.12 -18.52 11.72
C ILE A 178 4.09 -17.57 12.91
N ILE A 179 3.16 -16.62 12.90
CA ILE A 179 3.03 -15.60 13.95
C ILE A 179 2.01 -16.03 15.00
N ASP A 180 2.29 -15.70 16.27
CA ASP A 180 1.39 -15.99 17.39
C ASP A 180 0.45 -14.80 17.63
N LEU A 181 -0.83 -14.99 17.36
CA LEU A 181 -1.93 -14.06 17.62
C LEU A 181 -2.74 -14.41 18.86
N SER A 182 -2.23 -15.24 19.76
CA SER A 182 -2.93 -15.63 20.99
C SER A 182 -3.21 -14.46 21.93
N ASN A 183 -2.38 -13.41 21.88
CA ASN A 183 -2.54 -12.20 22.66
C ASN A 183 -3.26 -11.05 21.91
N GLY A 184 -3.88 -11.35 20.79
CA GLY A 184 -4.57 -10.39 19.94
C GLY A 184 -3.77 -9.95 18.70
N PRO A 185 -4.26 -8.95 17.98
CA PRO A 185 -3.60 -8.42 16.77
C PRO A 185 -2.20 -7.86 17.02
N ILE A 186 -1.29 -8.06 16.05
CA ILE A 186 0.02 -7.40 16.04
C ILE A 186 -0.08 -6.17 15.15
N ARG A 187 0.14 -5.00 15.73
CA ARG A 187 -0.05 -3.71 15.06
C ARG A 187 1.26 -2.97 14.86
N TYR A 188 1.48 -2.50 13.64
CA TYR A 188 2.64 -1.70 13.25
C TYR A 188 2.22 -0.35 12.71
N SER A 189 2.91 0.72 13.11
CA SER A 189 2.78 2.03 12.49
C SER A 189 4.02 2.31 11.65
N GLY A 190 3.89 2.19 10.34
CA GLY A 190 4.98 2.46 9.39
C GLY A 190 5.07 3.94 9.05
N TYR A 191 6.30 4.49 9.03
CA TYR A 191 6.55 5.80 8.46
C TYR A 191 7.65 5.69 7.41
N SER A 192 7.33 6.11 6.19
CA SER A 192 8.29 6.11 5.07
C SER A 192 7.98 7.15 4.01
N SER A 193 8.97 7.47 3.20
CA SER A 193 8.73 8.04 1.88
C SER A 193 8.07 6.99 0.98
N CYS A 194 7.12 7.45 0.16
CA CYS A 194 6.38 6.65 -0.81
C CYS A 194 6.58 7.23 -2.20
N PHE A 195 6.57 6.37 -3.22
CA PHE A 195 6.91 6.74 -4.59
C PHE A 195 5.87 6.16 -5.56
N ARG A 196 5.25 7.02 -6.38
CA ARG A 196 4.26 6.62 -7.38
C ARG A 196 4.56 7.30 -8.71
N ARG A 197 4.54 6.56 -9.80
CA ARG A 197 4.77 7.13 -11.15
C ARG A 197 3.59 7.93 -11.65
N GLU A 198 2.40 7.71 -11.09
CA GLU A 198 1.17 8.44 -11.46
C GLU A 198 0.87 8.37 -12.97
N ALA A 199 1.16 7.22 -13.60
CA ALA A 199 1.10 7.05 -15.05
C ALA A 199 -0.33 7.17 -15.60
N GLY A 200 -1.33 6.70 -14.84
CA GLY A 200 -2.75 6.76 -15.21
C GLY A 200 -3.45 8.10 -14.96
N SER A 201 -2.76 9.08 -14.33
CA SER A 201 -3.40 10.31 -13.84
C SER A 201 -3.26 11.53 -14.76
N TYR A 202 -3.28 11.34 -16.07
CA TYR A 202 -3.18 12.43 -17.04
C TYR A 202 -4.33 13.44 -16.86
N GLY A 203 -3.96 14.68 -16.47
CA GLY A 203 -4.93 15.78 -16.30
C GLY A 203 -5.64 15.84 -14.95
N LYS A 204 -5.54 14.83 -14.09
CA LYS A 204 -6.09 14.85 -12.74
C LYS A 204 -5.10 15.49 -11.76
N ASP A 205 -5.57 16.40 -10.93
CA ASP A 205 -4.84 17.02 -9.81
C ASP A 205 -3.40 17.47 -10.16
N THR A 206 -3.22 18.06 -11.32
CA THR A 206 -1.89 18.46 -11.83
C THR A 206 -1.33 19.70 -11.13
N ARG A 207 -2.16 20.41 -10.35
CA ARG A 207 -1.79 21.66 -9.66
C ARG A 207 -1.40 21.38 -8.21
N GLY A 208 -0.26 21.91 -7.79
CA GLY A 208 0.21 21.85 -6.41
C GLY A 208 0.76 20.49 -6.00
N ILE A 209 0.49 20.06 -4.77
CA ILE A 209 1.08 18.88 -4.14
C ILE A 209 0.05 17.78 -3.78
N ILE A 210 -1.15 17.82 -4.37
CA ILE A 210 -2.18 16.80 -4.10
C ILE A 210 -1.79 15.45 -4.69
N ARG A 211 -1.23 15.45 -5.92
CA ARG A 211 -0.80 14.23 -6.62
C ARG A 211 0.64 14.38 -7.09
N VAL A 212 1.55 13.70 -6.40
CA VAL A 212 3.00 13.86 -6.55
C VAL A 212 3.72 12.51 -6.63
N HIS A 213 4.94 12.49 -7.19
CA HIS A 213 5.73 11.28 -7.35
C HIS A 213 6.39 10.78 -6.07
N GLN A 214 6.61 11.68 -5.11
CA GLN A 214 7.21 11.36 -3.81
C GLN A 214 6.47 12.11 -2.70
N PHE A 215 6.09 11.38 -1.66
CA PHE A 215 5.42 11.92 -0.47
C PHE A 215 5.76 11.05 0.75
N ASN A 216 5.54 11.57 1.95
CA ASN A 216 5.70 10.81 3.18
C ASN A 216 4.33 10.32 3.67
N LYS A 217 4.28 9.10 4.22
CA LYS A 217 3.06 8.49 4.75
C LYS A 217 3.31 7.84 6.10
N ALA A 218 2.42 8.12 7.05
CA ALA A 218 2.25 7.33 8.25
C ALA A 218 1.15 6.29 7.99
N GLU A 219 1.45 5.03 8.19
CA GLU A 219 0.59 3.88 7.88
C GLU A 219 0.22 3.14 9.15
N MET A 220 -1.04 2.73 9.29
CA MET A 220 -1.45 1.73 10.28
C MET A 220 -1.57 0.37 9.59
N PHE A 221 -0.99 -0.66 10.18
CA PHE A 221 -1.01 -2.02 9.66
C PHE A 221 -1.24 -3.01 10.79
N SER A 222 -2.11 -3.99 10.56
CA SER A 222 -2.45 -5.00 11.58
C SER A 222 -2.44 -6.41 11.00
N TYR A 223 -1.73 -7.30 11.68
CA TYR A 223 -1.91 -8.74 11.52
C TYR A 223 -2.94 -9.22 12.54
N CYS A 224 -4.10 -9.65 12.09
CA CYS A 224 -5.17 -10.15 12.93
C CYS A 224 -5.71 -11.48 12.41
N ARG A 225 -6.53 -12.14 13.20
CA ARG A 225 -7.26 -13.34 12.74
C ARG A 225 -8.37 -12.89 11.77
N PRO A 226 -8.75 -13.75 10.79
CA PRO A 226 -9.83 -13.41 9.85
C PRO A 226 -11.14 -13.03 10.54
N GLU A 227 -11.48 -13.72 11.64
CA GLU A 227 -12.69 -13.45 12.43
C GLU A 227 -12.69 -12.08 13.13
N ASP A 228 -11.51 -11.51 13.37
CA ASP A 228 -11.32 -10.22 14.04
C ASP A 228 -11.19 -9.05 13.05
N ALA A 229 -11.05 -9.34 11.73
CA ALA A 229 -10.69 -8.34 10.72
C ALA A 229 -11.71 -7.20 10.59
N ALA A 230 -13.00 -7.51 10.62
CA ALA A 230 -14.05 -6.50 10.52
C ALA A 230 -14.03 -5.54 11.72
N GLU A 231 -13.83 -6.06 12.95
CA GLU A 231 -13.74 -5.21 14.14
C GLU A 231 -12.45 -4.38 14.13
N GLU A 232 -11.35 -4.95 13.68
CA GLU A 232 -10.07 -4.23 13.56
C GLU A 232 -10.16 -3.09 12.51
N HIS A 233 -10.85 -3.31 11.40
CA HIS A 233 -11.14 -2.30 10.41
C HIS A 233 -11.95 -1.12 10.98
N GLN A 234 -12.99 -1.40 11.79
CA GLN A 234 -13.76 -0.36 12.46
C GLN A 234 -12.91 0.42 13.48
N ARG A 235 -11.97 -0.24 14.16
CA ARG A 235 -11.02 0.45 15.05
C ARG A 235 -10.10 1.38 14.27
N PHE A 236 -9.62 0.98 13.11
CA PHE A 236 -8.79 1.84 12.25
C PHE A 236 -9.55 3.11 11.86
N LEU A 237 -10.78 2.97 11.39
CA LEU A 237 -11.63 4.10 11.09
C LEU A 237 -11.75 5.06 12.28
N ALA A 238 -12.05 4.55 13.49
CA ALA A 238 -12.18 5.37 14.69
C ALA A 238 -10.88 6.13 15.04
N TRP A 239 -9.70 5.52 14.80
CA TRP A 239 -8.40 6.18 15.04
C TRP A 239 -8.07 7.23 13.98
N GLU A 240 -8.47 7.02 12.72
CA GLU A 240 -8.38 8.04 11.67
C GLU A 240 -9.27 9.24 11.98
N GLU A 241 -10.49 9.00 12.44
CA GLU A 241 -11.41 10.04 12.90
C GLU A 241 -10.84 10.82 14.09
N GLU A 242 -10.20 10.12 15.05
CA GLU A 242 -9.52 10.79 16.17
C GLU A 242 -8.41 11.72 15.65
N MET A 243 -7.64 11.29 14.65
CA MET A 243 -6.58 12.11 14.04
C MET A 243 -7.15 13.37 13.37
N LEU A 244 -8.21 13.22 12.58
CA LEU A 244 -8.87 14.34 11.90
C LEU A 244 -9.49 15.32 12.89
N SER A 245 -10.08 14.81 13.98
CA SER A 245 -10.63 15.63 15.05
C SER A 245 -9.54 16.45 15.76
N LYS A 246 -8.31 15.91 15.90
CA LYS A 246 -7.18 16.63 16.51
C LYS A 246 -6.68 17.80 15.67
N VAL A 247 -6.81 17.72 14.34
CA VAL A 247 -6.46 18.81 13.43
C VAL A 247 -7.66 19.73 13.10
N GLU A 248 -8.82 19.48 13.74
CA GLU A 248 -10.03 20.31 13.65
C GLU A 248 -10.57 20.48 12.22
N LEU A 249 -10.36 19.47 11.35
CA LEU A 249 -10.85 19.50 9.98
C LEU A 249 -12.24 18.84 9.90
N PRO A 250 -13.22 19.43 9.19
CA PRO A 250 -14.45 18.73 8.85
C PRO A 250 -14.15 17.64 7.80
N TYR A 251 -14.82 16.48 7.94
CA TYR A 251 -14.60 15.35 7.03
C TYR A 251 -15.91 14.59 6.76
N ARG A 252 -15.84 13.65 5.83
CA ARG A 252 -16.87 12.66 5.53
C ARG A 252 -16.31 11.28 5.72
N VAL A 253 -17.08 10.39 6.32
CA VAL A 253 -16.87 8.94 6.26
C VAL A 253 -17.63 8.44 5.05
N ILE A 254 -16.94 7.75 4.16
CA ILE A 254 -17.52 7.18 2.94
C ILE A 254 -17.33 5.67 2.93
N ASP A 255 -18.29 4.99 2.33
CA ASP A 255 -18.17 3.59 1.94
C ASP A 255 -17.78 3.55 0.46
N THR A 256 -16.57 3.07 0.17
CA THR A 256 -15.97 3.11 -1.17
C THR A 256 -16.64 2.06 -2.06
N ALA A 257 -16.93 2.43 -3.29
CA ALA A 257 -17.55 1.50 -4.25
C ALA A 257 -16.59 0.37 -4.66
N ALA A 258 -17.15 -0.80 -4.93
CA ALA A 258 -16.43 -2.03 -5.23
C ALA A 258 -15.41 -1.92 -6.38
N GLY A 259 -15.68 -1.09 -7.38
CA GLY A 259 -14.76 -0.86 -8.51
C GLY A 259 -13.63 0.12 -8.24
N ASP A 260 -13.61 0.75 -7.05
CA ASP A 260 -12.56 1.67 -6.59
C ASP A 260 -11.76 1.09 -5.42
N LEU A 261 -12.11 -0.11 -4.95
CA LEU A 261 -11.36 -0.86 -3.96
C LEU A 261 -10.12 -1.50 -4.60
N GLY A 262 -8.97 -1.44 -3.91
CA GLY A 262 -7.69 -2.00 -4.33
C GLY A 262 -7.55 -3.51 -4.12
#